data_55266a98fb7b934d113133d1592d1f5f
#
_entry.id   55266a98fb7b934d113133d1592d1f5f
#
_cell.length_a   1.000
_cell.length_b   1.000
_cell.length_c   1.000
_cell.angle_alpha   90.00
_cell.angle_beta   90.00
_cell.angle_gamma   90.00
#
_symmetry.space_group_name_H-M   'P 1'
#
loop_
_entity.id
_entity.type
_entity.pdbx_description
1 polymer ?
#
loop_
_entity_poly.entity_id
_entity_poly.type
_entity_poly.pdbx_seq_one_letter_code
_entity_poly.pdbx_strand_id
1 'polypeptide(L)'
;MHANEVVLFEKSTFLVISHYDDVGHEDVHRFEKISNIIKQFKLSCIKTNFQFQSMVVKNEKFTSIIDEFTSSTYIMVIVNDPEVEQEAITMNIKASRAYFESIVQSNE
;
A
#
# COMPACT_ATOMS: atom_id res chain seq x y z
N MET A 1 -7.30 -8.88 -9.43
CA MET A 1 -6.47 -7.68 -9.57
C MET A 1 -5.02 -8.08 -9.75
N HIS A 2 -4.33 -7.43 -10.63
CA HIS A 2 -2.90 -7.66 -10.85
C HIS A 2 -2.10 -6.47 -10.34
N ALA A 3 -1.55 -6.60 -9.16
CA ALA A 3 -0.71 -5.55 -8.58
C ALA A 3 0.74 -5.75 -9.01
N ASN A 4 1.40 -4.69 -9.43
CA ASN A 4 2.80 -4.73 -9.82
C ASN A 4 3.73 -4.72 -8.62
N GLU A 5 3.36 -4.00 -7.57
CA GLU A 5 4.12 -3.95 -6.32
C GLU A 5 3.16 -3.90 -5.14
N VAL A 6 3.51 -4.62 -4.09
CA VAL A 6 2.78 -4.57 -2.82
C VAL A 6 3.82 -4.37 -1.71
N VAL A 7 3.61 -3.36 -0.89
CA VAL A 7 4.52 -3.01 0.20
C VAL A 7 3.75 -2.98 1.51
N LEU A 8 4.25 -3.68 2.52
CA LEU A 8 3.73 -3.58 3.88
C LEU A 8 4.72 -2.76 4.71
N PHE A 9 4.22 -1.82 5.46
CA PHE A 9 5.07 -1.01 6.34
C PHE A 9 4.40 -0.75 7.68
N GLU A 10 5.22 -0.53 8.69
CA GLU A 10 4.78 -0.39 10.09
C GLU A 10 4.20 0.99 10.35
N LYS A 11 3.07 1.05 11.07
CA LYS A 11 2.38 2.32 11.36
C LYS A 11 3.19 3.25 12.26
N SER A 12 3.93 2.71 13.23
CA SER A 12 4.63 3.53 14.20
C SER A 12 5.93 4.13 13.65
N THR A 13 6.62 3.42 12.77
CA THR A 13 7.94 3.82 12.26
C THR A 13 7.95 4.15 10.79
N PHE A 14 6.93 3.72 10.03
CA PHE A 14 6.87 3.78 8.57
C PHE A 14 8.00 2.98 7.89
N LEU A 15 8.57 2.01 8.61
CA LEU A 15 9.58 1.13 8.03
C LEU A 15 8.92 0.00 7.23
N VAL A 16 9.50 -0.31 6.08
CA VAL A 16 9.03 -1.39 5.22
C VAL A 16 9.31 -2.73 5.89
N ILE A 17 8.25 -3.54 6.05
CA ILE A 17 8.32 -4.88 6.63
C ILE A 17 8.48 -5.91 5.52
N SER A 18 7.74 -5.76 4.43
CA SER A 18 7.69 -6.72 3.34
C SER A 18 7.43 -5.99 2.02
N HIS A 19 8.03 -6.50 0.97
CA HIS A 19 7.89 -5.94 -0.36
C HIS A 19 7.75 -7.07 -1.37
N TYR A 20 6.70 -7.03 -2.18
CA TYR A 20 6.49 -7.94 -3.30
C TYR A 20 6.52 -7.14 -4.60
N ASP A 21 7.25 -7.66 -5.59
CA ASP A 21 7.37 -7.07 -6.91
C ASP A 21 7.09 -8.18 -7.95
N ASP A 22 6.03 -7.99 -8.72
CA ASP A 22 5.55 -8.99 -9.67
C ASP A 22 6.45 -9.14 -10.89
N VAL A 23 7.18 -8.13 -11.28
CA VAL A 23 7.71 -8.06 -12.64
C VAL A 23 9.20 -8.38 -12.73
N GLY A 24 9.93 -8.50 -11.64
CA GLY A 24 11.37 -8.72 -11.70
C GLY A 24 12.11 -7.67 -12.52
N HIS A 25 11.47 -6.56 -12.81
CA HIS A 25 12.13 -5.44 -13.49
C HIS A 25 13.00 -4.69 -12.50
N GLU A 26 14.26 -4.54 -12.85
CA GLU A 26 15.11 -3.61 -12.14
C GLU A 26 14.72 -2.19 -12.52
N ASP A 27 13.71 -1.65 -11.85
CA ASP A 27 13.48 -0.22 -11.87
C ASP A 27 14.45 0.39 -10.86
N VAL A 28 15.50 1.02 -11.38
CA VAL A 28 16.51 1.67 -10.54
C VAL A 28 15.91 2.78 -9.66
N HIS A 29 14.73 3.27 -10.02
CA HIS A 29 14.04 4.32 -9.27
C HIS A 29 12.96 3.77 -8.34
N ARG A 30 12.81 2.44 -8.24
CA ARG A 30 11.75 1.81 -7.46
C ARG A 30 11.77 2.21 -5.99
N PHE A 31 12.94 2.12 -5.35
CA PHE A 31 13.07 2.48 -3.94
C PHE A 31 12.81 3.95 -3.70
N GLU A 32 13.29 4.79 -4.60
CA GLU A 32 13.07 6.23 -4.54
C GLU A 32 11.57 6.57 -4.66
N LYS A 33 10.89 5.94 -5.60
CA LYS A 33 9.45 6.09 -5.80
C LYS A 33 8.67 5.69 -4.54
N ILE A 34 8.93 4.50 -4.01
CA ILE A 34 8.28 3.99 -2.81
C ILE A 34 8.56 4.89 -1.62
N SER A 35 9.81 5.28 -1.41
CA SER A 35 10.21 6.15 -0.31
C SER A 35 9.51 7.51 -0.37
N ASN A 36 9.39 8.08 -1.56
CA ASN A 36 8.72 9.36 -1.75
C ASN A 36 7.22 9.27 -1.45
N ILE A 37 6.58 8.19 -1.86
CA ILE A 37 5.14 7.98 -1.59
C ILE A 37 4.91 7.82 -0.09
N ILE A 38 5.72 7.00 0.59
CA ILE A 38 5.62 6.80 2.04
C ILE A 38 5.85 8.12 2.78
N LYS A 39 6.82 8.92 2.34
CA LYS A 39 7.09 10.23 2.92
C LYS A 39 5.89 11.17 2.80
N GLN A 40 5.25 11.21 1.64
CA GLN A 40 4.04 12.00 1.42
C GLN A 40 2.91 11.52 2.33
N PHE A 41 2.76 10.21 2.47
CA PHE A 41 1.75 9.63 3.35
C PHE A 41 2.00 10.00 4.81
N LYS A 42 3.24 9.90 5.26
CA LYS A 42 3.63 10.28 6.62
C LYS A 42 3.29 11.73 6.91
N LEU A 43 3.60 12.64 5.98
CA LEU A 43 3.28 14.05 6.12
C LEU A 43 1.77 14.28 6.19
N SER A 44 1.00 13.56 5.40
CA SER A 44 -0.46 13.63 5.43
C SER A 44 -1.02 13.14 6.77
N CYS A 45 -0.47 12.06 7.31
CA CYS A 45 -0.88 11.54 8.63
C CYS A 45 -0.60 12.56 9.73
N ILE A 46 0.56 13.19 9.72
CA ILE A 46 0.92 14.24 10.70
C ILE A 46 -0.04 15.40 10.58
N LYS A 47 -0.31 15.86 9.36
CA LYS A 47 -1.18 17.00 9.11
C LYS A 47 -2.62 16.78 9.59
N THR A 48 -3.09 15.55 9.52
CA THR A 48 -4.45 15.19 9.95
C THR A 48 -4.49 14.62 11.37
N ASN A 49 -3.39 14.70 12.10
CA ASN A 49 -3.25 14.15 13.45
C ASN A 49 -3.52 12.65 13.48
N PHE A 50 -3.02 11.93 12.48
CA PHE A 50 -3.15 10.47 12.33
C PHE A 50 -4.58 9.97 12.21
N GLN A 51 -5.51 10.83 11.86
CA GLN A 51 -6.89 10.42 11.57
C GLN A 51 -7.07 9.93 10.14
N PHE A 52 -6.08 10.17 9.30
CA PHE A 52 -6.11 9.80 7.90
C PHE A 52 -5.65 8.34 7.76
N GLN A 53 -6.47 7.51 7.12
CA GLN A 53 -6.23 6.07 7.04
C GLN A 53 -5.94 5.56 5.63
N SER A 54 -6.09 6.40 4.62
CA SER A 54 -5.83 6.01 3.25
C SER A 54 -5.35 7.19 2.42
N MET A 55 -4.60 6.87 1.36
CA MET A 55 -4.10 7.87 0.42
C MET A 55 -4.02 7.27 -0.97
N VAL A 56 -4.37 8.06 -1.98
CA VAL A 56 -4.22 7.66 -3.38
C VAL A 56 -3.27 8.62 -4.05
N VAL A 57 -2.28 8.06 -4.75
CA VAL A 57 -1.38 8.82 -5.63
C VAL A 57 -1.57 8.28 -7.03
N LYS A 58 -2.04 9.13 -7.93
CA LYS A 58 -2.30 8.72 -9.31
C LYS A 58 -1.59 9.66 -10.26
N ASN A 59 -0.89 9.09 -11.24
CA ASN A 59 -0.28 9.84 -12.33
C ASN A 59 -0.42 9.05 -13.62
N GLU A 60 0.23 9.52 -14.70
CA GLU A 60 0.14 8.88 -16.01
C GLU A 60 0.76 7.49 -16.06
N LYS A 61 1.64 7.17 -15.13
CA LYS A 61 2.44 5.94 -15.13
C LYS A 61 1.89 4.88 -14.20
N PHE A 62 1.30 5.27 -13.06
CA PHE A 62 0.82 4.31 -12.07
C PHE A 62 -0.25 4.92 -11.18
N THR A 63 -0.96 4.02 -10.50
CA THR A 63 -1.84 4.35 -9.38
C THR A 63 -1.31 3.65 -8.15
N SER A 64 -1.12 4.39 -7.06
CA SER A 64 -0.71 3.85 -5.77
C SER A 64 -1.81 4.12 -4.75
N ILE A 65 -2.18 3.10 -4.00
CA ILE A 65 -3.17 3.22 -2.91
C ILE A 65 -2.52 2.72 -1.64
N ILE A 66 -2.60 3.54 -0.59
CA ILE A 66 -2.17 3.16 0.76
C ILE A 66 -3.42 3.08 1.63
N ASP A 67 -3.57 1.99 2.36
CA ASP A 67 -4.69 1.80 3.27
C ASP A 67 -4.22 1.00 4.49
N GLU A 68 -5.03 1.00 5.54
CA GLU A 68 -4.77 0.12 6.68
C GLU A 68 -4.86 -1.33 6.26
N PHE A 69 -3.93 -2.15 6.73
CA PHE A 69 -3.99 -3.58 6.52
C PHE A 69 -4.27 -4.33 7.81
N THR A 70 -3.50 -4.05 8.85
CA THR A 70 -3.74 -4.58 10.20
C THR A 70 -3.75 -3.43 11.19
N SER A 71 -3.94 -3.75 12.49
CA SER A 71 -3.87 -2.73 13.54
C SER A 71 -2.51 -2.03 13.63
N SER A 72 -1.45 -2.67 13.13
CA SER A 72 -0.08 -2.15 13.22
C SER A 72 0.58 -1.89 11.87
N THR A 73 -0.09 -2.19 10.75
CA THR A 73 0.51 -2.07 9.42
C THR A 73 -0.37 -1.34 8.43
N TYR A 74 0.29 -0.66 7.49
CA TYR A 74 -0.32 -0.15 6.26
C TYR A 74 0.11 -1.03 5.08
N ILE A 75 -0.75 -1.09 4.08
CA ILE A 75 -0.43 -1.71 2.79
C ILE A 75 -0.41 -0.63 1.71
N MET A 76 0.60 -0.68 0.86
CA MET A 76 0.67 0.14 -0.36
C MET A 76 0.60 -0.80 -1.56
N VAL A 77 -0.35 -0.55 -2.44
CA VAL A 77 -0.49 -1.31 -3.70
C VAL A 77 -0.20 -0.36 -4.85
N ILE A 78 0.71 -0.75 -5.71
CA ILE A 78 1.08 0.02 -6.90
C ILE A 78 0.68 -0.77 -8.13
N VAL A 79 -0.10 -0.15 -9.00
CA VAL A 79 -0.55 -0.74 -10.25
C VAL A 79 -0.09 0.16 -11.39
N ASN A 80 0.68 -0.39 -12.32
CA ASN A 80 1.25 0.36 -13.43
C ASN A 80 0.28 0.52 -14.62
N ASP A 81 -0.94 0.00 -14.49
CA ASP A 81 -1.97 0.14 -15.51
C ASP A 81 -2.88 1.31 -15.14
N PRO A 82 -2.87 2.42 -15.89
CA PRO A 82 -3.70 3.59 -15.59
C PRO A 82 -5.18 3.35 -15.79
N GLU A 83 -5.57 2.24 -16.44
CA GLU A 83 -6.98 1.92 -16.69
C GLU A 83 -7.61 1.12 -15.54
N VAL A 84 -6.81 0.64 -14.59
CA VAL A 84 -7.34 -0.06 -13.42
C VAL A 84 -8.05 0.94 -12.52
N GLU A 85 -9.31 0.64 -12.19
CA GLU A 85 -10.10 1.52 -11.34
C GLU A 85 -9.68 1.43 -9.88
N GLN A 86 -9.65 2.59 -9.23
CA GLN A 86 -9.30 2.70 -7.82
C GLN A 86 -10.19 1.85 -6.94
N GLU A 87 -11.48 1.80 -7.22
CA GLU A 87 -12.45 1.02 -6.46
C GLU A 87 -12.13 -0.48 -6.49
N ALA A 88 -11.67 -0.98 -7.62
CA ALA A 88 -11.27 -2.39 -7.74
C ALA A 88 -10.08 -2.70 -6.84
N ILE A 89 -9.09 -1.83 -6.79
CA ILE A 89 -7.92 -1.99 -5.94
C ILE A 89 -8.34 -1.96 -4.46
N THR A 90 -9.17 -0.99 -4.09
CA THR A 90 -9.66 -0.83 -2.72
C THR A 90 -10.44 -2.06 -2.25
N MET A 91 -11.32 -2.60 -3.10
CA MET A 91 -12.07 -3.81 -2.79
C MET A 91 -11.16 -5.01 -2.56
N ASN A 92 -10.13 -5.16 -3.38
CA ASN A 92 -9.16 -6.24 -3.23
C ASN A 92 -8.35 -6.12 -1.94
N ILE A 93 -7.97 -4.91 -1.55
CA ILE A 93 -7.29 -4.67 -0.27
C ILE A 93 -8.19 -5.10 0.88
N LYS A 94 -9.46 -4.71 0.87
CA LYS A 94 -10.41 -5.06 1.93
C LYS A 94 -10.62 -6.57 2.01
N ALA A 95 -10.76 -7.24 0.87
CA ALA A 95 -10.92 -8.68 0.83
C ALA A 95 -9.68 -9.40 1.38
N SER A 96 -8.49 -8.95 1.00
CA SER A 96 -7.23 -9.51 1.48
C SER A 96 -7.06 -9.32 2.98
N ARG A 97 -7.44 -8.15 3.49
CA ARG A 97 -7.40 -7.86 4.93
C ARG A 97 -8.33 -8.79 5.71
N ALA A 98 -9.56 -8.95 5.25
CA ALA A 98 -10.53 -9.83 5.90
C ALA A 98 -10.03 -11.28 5.93
N TYR A 99 -9.47 -11.76 4.83
CA TYR A 99 -8.88 -13.10 4.75
C TYR A 99 -7.71 -13.26 5.72
N PHE A 100 -6.81 -12.28 5.75
CA PHE A 100 -5.66 -12.27 6.65
C PHE A 100 -6.09 -12.29 8.11
N GLU A 101 -7.06 -11.47 8.49
CA GLU A 101 -7.58 -11.42 9.86
C GLU A 101 -8.21 -12.77 10.27
N SER A 102 -8.90 -13.44 9.35
CA SER A 102 -9.49 -14.74 9.64
C SER A 102 -8.43 -15.80 9.91
N ILE A 103 -7.32 -15.78 9.18
CA ILE A 103 -6.19 -16.69 9.39
C ILE A 103 -5.54 -16.43 10.75
N VAL A 104 -5.28 -15.18 11.08
CA VAL A 104 -4.67 -14.80 12.35
C VAL A 104 -5.56 -15.21 13.51
N GLN A 105 -6.85 -14.98 13.43
CA GLN A 105 -7.80 -15.36 14.50
C GLN A 105 -7.91 -16.87 14.66
N SER A 106 -7.84 -17.63 13.56
CA SER A 106 -7.95 -19.10 13.64
C SER A 106 -6.72 -19.76 14.26
N ASN A 107 -5.60 -19.05 14.33
CA ASN A 107 -4.33 -19.55 14.88
C ASN A 107 -4.09 -19.12 16.34
N GLU A 108 -5.03 -18.41 16.93
CA GLU A 108 -4.95 -18.02 18.35
C GLU A 108 -5.49 -19.08 19.30
#